data_f4ecf67f817143d2d0525d057f4ea64d
#
_entry.id   f4ecf67f817143d2d0525d057f4ea64d
#
_cell.length_a   1.000
_cell.length_b   1.000
_cell.length_c   1.000
_cell.angle_alpha   90.00
_cell.angle_beta   90.00
_cell.angle_gamma   90.00
#
_symmetry.space_group_name_H-M   'P 1'
#
loop_
_entity.id
_entity.type
_entity.pdbx_description
1 polymer ?
#
loop_
_entity_poly.entity_id
_entity_poly.type
_entity_poly.pdbx_seq_one_letter_code
_entity_poly.pdbx_strand_id
1 'polypeptide(L)'
;MDKRWMGGLAAMALLLSSASALAGAFSKTYERIPGWDGAQMGALVLVPQGQGSGPFPLIVMPASWSLPNLEYLGRATQLASDGYVVVSYTSRGFWDSAGQIDIAGPDTVEDVSAVIDWALAHTPTNPDAIGASGISYGAGISLLAAERDPRIKAVAALSGWADLEASLYANRTVSQQGVGLLVGAGALTGRPGPDLARIGARVAAGDYHGAVQGFLPQAALRSPAGDVAALNARGTAVLLGNAFNDGLFPPNQTIAFYNQLRGPKQLLLSQGDHATAELPGALGLPNAVYTATTRWFDRHLKQLRNGVDDEAPVRLSPRAGQWLDYPDWATVQQGATRFGLSAPGGLLSPTGGLINGTASGWQSRIGTDVPTLAESGVVLASGLLQGIGLPVTTSIPLVNRAGAAVWVGAPSSGVRRLAGSPSLRVTVVPSQTQVSLFAYLYRMDALGVAQLLTHAPYSLRGATPGTPVTLEWALQAAAAEIPAGQRLVLVVDTRDARYTDASDGGGTLTFTSPVATPSVLNVPLR
;
A
#
# COMPACT_ATOMS: atom_id res chain seq x y z
N MET A 1 38.50 -3.51 -2.56
CA MET A 1 37.24 -4.26 -2.53
C MET A 1 37.31 -5.25 -1.37
N ASP A 2 36.61 -4.92 -0.30
CA ASP A 2 36.82 -5.49 1.03
C ASP A 2 36.02 -6.78 1.24
N LYS A 3 36.72 -7.85 1.68
CA LYS A 3 36.18 -9.22 1.89
C LYS A 3 35.14 -9.36 3.02
N ARG A 4 34.60 -8.25 3.56
CA ARG A 4 33.67 -8.25 4.71
C ARG A 4 32.19 -8.46 4.35
N TRP A 5 31.83 -8.41 3.07
CA TRP A 5 30.43 -8.55 2.62
C TRP A 5 29.99 -10.00 2.30
N MET A 6 30.94 -10.93 2.21
CA MET A 6 30.62 -12.35 1.95
C MET A 6 30.25 -13.14 3.22
N GLY A 7 30.50 -12.59 4.41
CA GLY A 7 30.16 -13.27 5.68
C GLY A 7 28.68 -13.23 6.08
N GLY A 8 27.94 -12.23 5.60
CA GLY A 8 26.52 -12.06 5.95
C GLY A 8 25.55 -13.01 5.27
N LEU A 9 25.86 -13.43 4.05
CA LEU A 9 25.02 -14.37 3.27
C LEU A 9 25.21 -15.83 3.68
N ALA A 10 26.38 -16.20 4.17
CA ALA A 10 26.66 -17.57 4.64
C ALA A 10 26.05 -17.85 6.03
N ALA A 11 25.90 -16.85 6.89
CA ALA A 11 25.27 -17.01 8.20
C ALA A 11 23.74 -17.17 8.10
N MET A 12 23.12 -16.66 7.06
CA MET A 12 21.68 -16.79 6.82
C MET A 12 21.30 -18.17 6.26
N ALA A 13 22.23 -18.87 5.61
CA ALA A 13 22.00 -20.24 5.09
C ALA A 13 22.07 -21.33 6.17
N LEU A 14 22.71 -21.08 7.31
CA LEU A 14 22.90 -22.05 8.39
C LEU A 14 21.78 -22.08 9.44
N LEU A 15 20.89 -21.08 9.46
CA LEU A 15 19.71 -21.03 10.36
C LEU A 15 18.47 -21.74 9.81
N LEU A 16 18.51 -22.21 8.57
CA LEU A 16 17.38 -22.89 7.89
C LEU A 16 17.33 -24.42 8.12
N SER A 17 18.25 -25.01 8.87
CA SER A 17 18.37 -26.46 8.99
C SER A 17 17.78 -27.10 10.26
N SER A 18 17.13 -26.35 11.16
CA SER A 18 16.71 -26.89 12.48
C SER A 18 15.19 -26.89 12.76
N ALA A 19 14.32 -26.66 11.76
CA ALA A 19 12.85 -26.71 11.93
C ALA A 19 12.20 -27.91 11.21
N SER A 20 12.83 -29.09 11.18
CA SER A 20 12.37 -30.24 10.40
C SER A 20 11.91 -31.38 11.28
N ALA A 21 10.85 -31.23 12.06
CA ALA A 21 10.35 -32.36 12.87
C ALA A 21 8.87 -32.72 12.70
N LEU A 22 8.05 -31.98 11.91
CA LEU A 22 6.64 -32.32 11.61
C LEU A 22 6.09 -31.74 10.31
N ALA A 23 6.93 -31.24 9.42
CA ALA A 23 6.49 -30.79 8.11
C ALA A 23 6.28 -32.00 7.19
N GLY A 24 5.15 -32.07 6.49
CA GLY A 24 4.91 -33.09 5.46
C GLY A 24 6.02 -33.05 4.39
N ALA A 25 6.40 -34.23 3.85
CA ALA A 25 7.38 -34.28 2.77
C ALA A 25 6.83 -33.60 1.50
N PHE A 26 7.70 -33.03 0.70
CA PHE A 26 7.37 -32.47 -0.62
C PHE A 26 8.54 -32.64 -1.58
N SER A 27 8.27 -32.70 -2.87
CA SER A 27 9.27 -32.52 -3.92
C SER A 27 9.38 -31.05 -4.31
N LYS A 28 10.56 -30.62 -4.73
CA LYS A 28 10.85 -29.28 -5.20
C LYS A 28 11.63 -29.35 -6.50
N THR A 29 11.11 -28.73 -7.55
CA THR A 29 11.74 -28.64 -8.86
C THR A 29 11.78 -27.20 -9.35
N TYR A 30 12.72 -26.92 -10.24
CA TYR A 30 12.79 -25.67 -10.99
C TYR A 30 12.40 -25.95 -12.42
N GLU A 31 11.38 -25.25 -12.91
CA GLU A 31 10.77 -25.50 -14.20
C GLU A 31 10.85 -24.30 -15.12
N ARG A 32 10.74 -24.55 -16.41
CA ARG A 32 10.47 -23.53 -17.42
C ARG A 32 9.03 -23.71 -17.89
N ILE A 33 8.15 -22.86 -17.40
CA ILE A 33 6.73 -22.95 -17.73
C ILE A 33 6.44 -22.01 -18.90
N PRO A 34 5.87 -22.50 -20.02
CA PRO A 34 5.47 -21.64 -21.11
C PRO A 34 4.30 -20.74 -20.69
N GLY A 35 4.42 -19.44 -20.93
CA GLY A 35 3.32 -18.51 -20.85
C GLY A 35 2.33 -18.69 -21.99
N TRP A 36 1.30 -17.88 -22.01
CA TRP A 36 0.22 -17.98 -23.00
C TRP A 36 0.69 -17.87 -24.46
N ASP A 37 1.77 -17.12 -24.71
CA ASP A 37 2.42 -16.89 -26.00
C ASP A 37 3.67 -17.77 -26.22
N GLY A 38 3.95 -18.71 -25.31
CA GLY A 38 5.12 -19.57 -25.33
C GLY A 38 6.38 -18.97 -24.69
N ALA A 39 6.33 -17.74 -24.17
CA ALA A 39 7.44 -17.14 -23.42
C ALA A 39 7.73 -17.98 -22.16
N GLN A 40 8.99 -18.37 -21.98
CA GLN A 40 9.38 -19.29 -20.90
C GLN A 40 9.56 -18.54 -19.59
N MET A 41 8.78 -18.88 -18.57
CA MET A 41 8.90 -18.30 -17.23
C MET A 41 9.65 -19.25 -16.29
N GLY A 42 10.60 -18.70 -15.53
CA GLY A 42 11.29 -19.45 -14.48
C GLY A 42 10.35 -19.65 -13.29
N ALA A 43 10.18 -20.91 -12.87
CA ALA A 43 9.27 -21.27 -11.80
C ALA A 43 9.88 -22.24 -10.80
N LEU A 44 9.47 -22.09 -9.55
CA LEU A 44 9.71 -23.01 -8.45
C LEU A 44 8.41 -23.78 -8.21
N VAL A 45 8.42 -25.11 -8.38
CA VAL A 45 7.26 -25.97 -8.20
C VAL A 45 7.48 -26.88 -6.99
N LEU A 46 6.53 -26.86 -6.05
CA LEU A 46 6.54 -27.73 -4.89
C LEU A 46 5.28 -28.59 -4.90
N VAL A 47 5.45 -29.90 -4.73
CA VAL A 47 4.37 -30.89 -4.76
C VAL A 47 4.42 -31.74 -3.48
N PRO A 48 3.31 -31.85 -2.71
CA PRO A 48 3.24 -32.69 -1.51
C PRO A 48 3.64 -34.12 -1.79
N GLN A 49 4.36 -34.75 -0.86
CA GLN A 49 4.79 -36.15 -0.91
C GLN A 49 4.41 -36.88 0.37
N GLY A 50 4.00 -38.13 0.27
CA GLY A 50 3.63 -38.89 1.46
C GLY A 50 2.35 -38.46 2.18
N GLN A 51 1.58 -37.54 1.57
CA GLN A 51 0.33 -36.96 2.11
C GLN A 51 -0.92 -37.50 1.37
N GLY A 52 -0.81 -38.65 0.72
CA GLY A 52 -1.83 -39.23 -0.15
C GLY A 52 -1.47 -39.06 -1.63
N SER A 53 -2.39 -39.47 -2.52
CA SER A 53 -2.21 -39.36 -3.98
C SER A 53 -2.74 -38.08 -4.59
N GLY A 54 -3.30 -37.18 -3.77
CA GLY A 54 -4.04 -36.00 -4.25
C GLY A 54 -5.46 -36.36 -4.72
N PRO A 55 -6.12 -35.49 -5.54
CA PRO A 55 -5.58 -34.21 -5.99
C PRO A 55 -5.47 -33.18 -4.88
N PHE A 56 -4.43 -32.35 -4.91
CA PHE A 56 -4.15 -31.30 -3.92
C PHE A 56 -4.60 -29.91 -4.41
N PRO A 57 -5.04 -29.01 -3.54
CA PRO A 57 -5.28 -27.62 -3.93
C PRO A 57 -4.00 -26.95 -4.42
N LEU A 58 -4.14 -26.05 -5.39
CA LEU A 58 -3.05 -25.25 -5.99
C LEU A 58 -3.03 -23.84 -5.44
N ILE A 59 -1.85 -23.32 -5.15
CA ILE A 59 -1.61 -21.89 -4.96
C ILE A 59 -0.58 -21.41 -5.99
N VAL A 60 -0.98 -20.50 -6.87
CA VAL A 60 -0.09 -19.81 -7.82
C VAL A 60 0.40 -18.52 -7.17
N MET A 61 1.72 -18.29 -7.22
CA MET A 61 2.39 -17.16 -6.57
C MET A 61 3.26 -16.39 -7.57
N PRO A 62 2.69 -15.42 -8.30
CA PRO A 62 3.49 -14.51 -9.11
C PRO A 62 4.45 -13.71 -8.22
N ALA A 63 5.72 -13.60 -8.61
CA ALA A 63 6.72 -12.84 -7.85
C ALA A 63 6.44 -11.34 -7.89
N SER A 64 6.91 -10.63 -6.85
CA SER A 64 6.88 -9.18 -6.76
C SER A 64 7.72 -8.53 -7.86
N TRP A 65 7.47 -7.24 -8.11
CA TRP A 65 8.27 -6.44 -9.05
C TRP A 65 9.75 -6.56 -8.74
N SER A 66 10.54 -6.91 -9.76
CA SER A 66 11.99 -7.06 -9.65
C SER A 66 12.48 -8.24 -8.79
N LEU A 67 11.61 -9.12 -8.30
CA LEU A 67 12.00 -10.30 -7.53
C LEU A 67 11.84 -11.60 -8.36
N PRO A 68 12.71 -12.59 -8.12
CA PRO A 68 12.59 -13.90 -8.77
C PRO A 68 11.63 -14.81 -8.00
N ASN A 69 11.28 -15.96 -8.60
CA ASN A 69 10.45 -17.02 -8.01
C ASN A 69 10.90 -17.51 -6.63
N LEU A 70 12.14 -17.25 -6.24
CA LEU A 70 12.69 -17.58 -4.91
C LEU A 70 12.16 -16.72 -3.77
N GLU A 71 11.49 -15.59 -4.08
CA GLU A 71 10.89 -14.71 -3.08
C GLU A 71 10.06 -15.47 -2.04
N TYR A 72 9.26 -16.43 -2.51
CA TYR A 72 8.35 -17.20 -1.67
C TYR A 72 8.88 -18.55 -1.21
N LEU A 73 10.16 -18.86 -1.40
CA LEU A 73 10.70 -20.21 -1.11
C LEU A 73 10.32 -20.70 0.29
N GLY A 74 10.47 -19.88 1.32
CA GLY A 74 10.13 -20.25 2.69
C GLY A 74 8.64 -20.51 2.88
N ARG A 75 7.79 -19.62 2.35
CA ARG A 75 6.34 -19.77 2.43
C ARG A 75 5.82 -20.93 1.59
N ALA A 76 6.32 -21.09 0.37
CA ALA A 76 5.96 -22.19 -0.52
C ALA A 76 6.29 -23.55 0.10
N THR A 77 7.43 -23.66 0.79
CA THR A 77 7.82 -24.85 1.56
C THR A 77 6.79 -25.19 2.63
N GLN A 78 6.32 -24.21 3.40
CA GLN A 78 5.31 -24.44 4.44
C GLN A 78 3.97 -24.88 3.82
N LEU A 79 3.50 -24.18 2.79
CA LEU A 79 2.26 -24.51 2.09
C LEU A 79 2.30 -25.92 1.47
N ALA A 80 3.43 -26.32 0.87
CA ALA A 80 3.59 -27.67 0.34
C ALA A 80 3.59 -28.73 1.47
N SER A 81 4.20 -28.42 2.61
CA SER A 81 4.14 -29.27 3.80
C SER A 81 2.73 -29.37 4.38
N ASP A 82 1.91 -28.35 4.16
CA ASP A 82 0.50 -28.31 4.57
C ASP A 82 -0.44 -28.92 3.51
N GLY A 83 0.09 -29.51 2.43
CA GLY A 83 -0.68 -30.25 1.43
C GLY A 83 -1.21 -29.39 0.27
N TYR A 84 -0.50 -28.35 -0.12
CA TYR A 84 -0.76 -27.58 -1.33
C TYR A 84 0.27 -27.88 -2.42
N VAL A 85 -0.14 -28.00 -3.67
CA VAL A 85 0.75 -27.75 -4.79
C VAL A 85 1.00 -26.25 -4.84
N VAL A 86 2.26 -25.84 -4.96
CA VAL A 86 2.63 -24.42 -5.04
C VAL A 86 3.47 -24.19 -6.28
N VAL A 87 3.08 -23.20 -7.08
CA VAL A 87 3.87 -22.72 -8.20
C VAL A 87 4.20 -21.26 -7.98
N SER A 88 5.44 -20.98 -7.57
CA SER A 88 5.98 -19.62 -7.50
C SER A 88 6.76 -19.35 -8.77
N TYR A 89 6.44 -18.27 -9.50
CA TYR A 89 7.10 -17.98 -10.76
C TYR A 89 7.53 -16.53 -10.88
N THR A 90 8.64 -16.32 -11.58
CA THR A 90 9.14 -15.00 -11.95
C THR A 90 8.26 -14.43 -13.05
N SER A 91 7.66 -13.25 -12.85
CA SER A 91 6.82 -12.60 -13.85
C SER A 91 7.60 -12.32 -15.15
N ARG A 92 6.90 -12.34 -16.30
CA ARG A 92 7.52 -12.10 -17.62
C ARG A 92 8.38 -10.84 -17.63
N GLY A 93 9.48 -10.90 -18.36
CA GLY A 93 10.41 -9.81 -18.53
C GLY A 93 11.42 -9.62 -17.40
N PHE A 94 11.24 -10.26 -16.23
CA PHE A 94 12.19 -10.17 -15.11
C PHE A 94 13.14 -11.37 -15.08
N TRP A 95 14.36 -11.14 -14.61
CA TRP A 95 15.39 -12.15 -14.35
C TRP A 95 15.49 -13.19 -15.47
N ASP A 96 15.25 -14.43 -15.12
CA ASP A 96 15.31 -15.60 -15.99
C ASP A 96 14.04 -15.85 -16.82
N SER A 97 12.94 -15.14 -16.58
CA SER A 97 11.71 -15.25 -17.37
C SER A 97 11.82 -14.51 -18.69
N ALA A 98 11.38 -15.10 -19.78
CA ALA A 98 11.39 -14.51 -21.11
C ALA A 98 10.36 -13.36 -21.26
N GLY A 99 10.25 -12.78 -22.44
CA GLY A 99 9.34 -11.68 -22.75
C GLY A 99 9.85 -10.33 -22.23
N GLN A 100 8.93 -9.36 -22.14
CA GLN A 100 9.17 -8.01 -21.67
C GLN A 100 8.20 -7.63 -20.55
N ILE A 101 8.59 -6.68 -19.71
CA ILE A 101 7.75 -6.14 -18.63
C ILE A 101 6.62 -5.31 -19.24
N ASP A 102 5.36 -5.72 -19.05
CA ASP A 102 4.16 -5.04 -19.54
C ASP A 102 3.33 -4.35 -18.44
N ILE A 103 3.90 -4.25 -17.23
CA ILE A 103 3.30 -3.58 -16.06
C ILE A 103 1.93 -4.19 -15.69
N ALA A 104 1.88 -5.51 -15.45
CA ALA A 104 0.64 -6.26 -15.19
C ALA A 104 -0.43 -6.06 -16.29
N GLY A 105 -0.01 -5.91 -17.51
CA GLY A 105 -0.88 -5.87 -18.67
C GLY A 105 -1.45 -7.26 -19.03
N PRO A 106 -2.19 -7.33 -20.15
CA PRO A 106 -2.85 -8.56 -20.56
C PRO A 106 -1.93 -9.78 -20.60
N ASP A 107 -0.72 -9.63 -21.15
CA ASP A 107 0.23 -10.73 -21.30
C ASP A 107 0.66 -11.31 -19.95
N THR A 108 0.96 -10.47 -18.97
CA THR A 108 1.31 -10.90 -17.60
C THR A 108 0.14 -11.60 -16.90
N VAL A 109 -1.08 -11.13 -17.14
CA VAL A 109 -2.28 -11.70 -16.50
C VAL A 109 -2.65 -13.06 -17.13
N GLU A 110 -2.55 -13.18 -18.46
CA GLU A 110 -2.77 -14.45 -19.19
C GLU A 110 -1.74 -15.53 -18.80
N ASP A 111 -0.51 -15.13 -18.44
CA ASP A 111 0.52 -16.08 -17.95
C ASP A 111 0.07 -16.83 -16.70
N VAL A 112 -0.75 -16.24 -15.83
CA VAL A 112 -1.28 -16.95 -14.64
C VAL A 112 -2.13 -18.12 -15.06
N SER A 113 -3.01 -17.94 -16.07
CA SER A 113 -3.83 -19.03 -16.61
C SER A 113 -2.97 -20.12 -17.27
N ALA A 114 -1.92 -19.74 -18.00
CA ALA A 114 -0.98 -20.69 -18.59
C ALA A 114 -0.21 -21.50 -17.50
N VAL A 115 0.17 -20.85 -16.41
CA VAL A 115 0.79 -21.53 -15.24
C VAL A 115 -0.20 -22.50 -14.58
N ILE A 116 -1.47 -22.13 -14.46
CA ILE A 116 -2.52 -23.02 -13.94
C ILE A 116 -2.69 -24.24 -14.90
N ASP A 117 -2.75 -24.03 -16.21
CA ASP A 117 -2.86 -25.10 -17.21
C ASP A 117 -1.67 -26.07 -17.11
N TRP A 118 -0.47 -25.52 -16.99
CA TRP A 118 0.73 -26.35 -16.80
C TRP A 118 0.67 -27.16 -15.50
N ALA A 119 0.27 -26.55 -14.39
CA ALA A 119 0.16 -27.22 -13.10
C ALA A 119 -0.87 -28.37 -13.14
N LEU A 120 -2.02 -28.15 -13.78
CA LEU A 120 -3.05 -29.20 -13.98
C LEU A 120 -2.56 -30.36 -14.83
N ALA A 121 -1.69 -30.12 -15.81
CA ALA A 121 -1.16 -31.13 -16.69
C ALA A 121 0.01 -31.92 -16.08
N HIS A 122 0.79 -31.32 -15.16
CA HIS A 122 2.07 -31.89 -14.72
C HIS A 122 2.15 -32.21 -13.22
N THR A 123 1.13 -31.85 -12.44
CA THR A 123 1.08 -32.06 -10.99
C THR A 123 -0.28 -32.64 -10.57
N PRO A 124 -0.38 -33.31 -9.41
CA PRO A 124 -1.66 -33.83 -8.92
C PRO A 124 -2.55 -32.70 -8.35
N THR A 125 -2.80 -31.65 -9.15
CA THR A 125 -3.58 -30.48 -8.79
C THR A 125 -5.09 -30.75 -8.88
N ASN A 126 -5.86 -30.28 -7.88
CA ASN A 126 -7.31 -30.27 -7.90
C ASN A 126 -7.80 -29.07 -8.72
N PRO A 127 -8.51 -29.28 -9.87
CA PRO A 127 -9.01 -28.19 -10.71
C PRO A 127 -10.07 -27.31 -10.04
N ASP A 128 -10.75 -27.83 -9.01
CA ASP A 128 -11.80 -27.12 -8.29
C ASP A 128 -11.29 -26.33 -7.07
N ALA A 129 -10.00 -26.41 -6.76
CA ALA A 129 -9.40 -25.82 -5.57
C ALA A 129 -8.11 -25.03 -5.91
N ILE A 130 -8.26 -23.96 -6.67
CA ILE A 130 -7.16 -23.11 -7.14
C ILE A 130 -7.22 -21.74 -6.46
N GLY A 131 -6.10 -21.32 -5.88
CA GLY A 131 -5.91 -20.01 -5.31
C GLY A 131 -4.73 -19.25 -5.93
N ALA A 132 -4.73 -17.95 -5.78
CA ALA A 132 -3.63 -17.08 -6.17
C ALA A 132 -3.19 -16.21 -4.99
N SER A 133 -1.89 -15.98 -4.82
CA SER A 133 -1.36 -15.12 -3.76
C SER A 133 -0.09 -14.43 -4.21
N GLY A 134 0.14 -13.24 -3.72
CA GLY A 134 1.38 -12.52 -3.94
C GLY A 134 1.50 -11.28 -3.09
N ILE A 135 2.70 -10.74 -3.05
CA ILE A 135 3.01 -9.44 -2.48
C ILE A 135 3.17 -8.44 -3.63
N SER A 136 2.80 -7.18 -3.44
CA SER A 136 3.13 -6.10 -4.36
C SER A 136 2.62 -6.36 -5.78
N TYR A 137 3.52 -6.48 -6.76
CA TYR A 137 3.21 -6.80 -8.15
C TYR A 137 2.45 -8.12 -8.26
N GLY A 138 2.90 -9.14 -7.53
CA GLY A 138 2.23 -10.44 -7.48
C GLY A 138 0.81 -10.37 -6.91
N ALA A 139 0.53 -9.45 -6.00
CA ALA A 139 -0.82 -9.23 -5.46
C ALA A 139 -1.77 -8.65 -6.51
N GLY A 140 -1.33 -7.60 -7.22
CA GLY A 140 -2.10 -7.01 -8.31
C GLY A 140 -2.39 -8.01 -9.44
N ILE A 141 -1.37 -8.77 -9.86
CA ILE A 141 -1.52 -9.83 -10.85
C ILE A 141 -2.52 -10.89 -10.39
N SER A 142 -2.45 -11.32 -9.11
CA SER A 142 -3.35 -12.34 -8.56
C SER A 142 -4.82 -11.89 -8.58
N LEU A 143 -5.10 -10.62 -8.27
CA LEU A 143 -6.45 -10.05 -8.36
C LEU A 143 -6.94 -9.97 -9.80
N LEU A 144 -6.12 -9.41 -10.71
CA LEU A 144 -6.44 -9.30 -12.14
C LEU A 144 -6.67 -10.67 -12.79
N ALA A 145 -5.85 -11.66 -12.44
CA ALA A 145 -6.04 -13.03 -12.92
C ALA A 145 -7.35 -13.64 -12.41
N ALA A 146 -7.69 -13.42 -11.14
CA ALA A 146 -8.95 -13.92 -10.58
C ALA A 146 -10.20 -13.26 -11.20
N GLU A 147 -10.09 -12.05 -11.74
CA GLU A 147 -11.17 -11.42 -12.52
C GLU A 147 -11.39 -12.09 -13.87
N ARG A 148 -10.36 -12.68 -14.46
CA ARG A 148 -10.39 -13.27 -15.79
C ARG A 148 -10.55 -14.78 -15.78
N ASP A 149 -9.84 -15.47 -14.88
CA ASP A 149 -9.85 -16.93 -14.79
C ASP A 149 -10.83 -17.42 -13.70
N PRO A 150 -11.98 -18.02 -14.09
CA PRO A 150 -13.00 -18.47 -13.15
C PRO A 150 -12.57 -19.69 -12.30
N ARG A 151 -11.42 -20.29 -12.60
CA ARG A 151 -10.87 -21.41 -11.81
C ARG A 151 -10.30 -20.94 -10.49
N ILE A 152 -9.90 -19.66 -10.37
CA ILE A 152 -9.36 -19.08 -9.14
C ILE A 152 -10.51 -18.84 -8.15
N LYS A 153 -10.55 -19.60 -7.06
CA LYS A 153 -11.62 -19.59 -6.05
C LYS A 153 -11.29 -18.67 -4.88
N ALA A 154 -10.01 -18.50 -4.56
CA ALA A 154 -9.55 -17.68 -3.45
C ALA A 154 -8.30 -16.88 -3.81
N VAL A 155 -8.22 -15.65 -3.34
CA VAL A 155 -7.06 -14.77 -3.50
C VAL A 155 -6.61 -14.26 -2.14
N ALA A 156 -5.29 -14.19 -1.93
CA ALA A 156 -4.68 -13.41 -0.86
C ALA A 156 -3.70 -12.40 -1.48
N ALA A 157 -4.13 -11.14 -1.56
CA ALA A 157 -3.37 -10.05 -2.16
C ALA A 157 -2.78 -9.15 -1.08
N LEU A 158 -1.46 -9.12 -1.00
CA LEU A 158 -0.71 -8.49 0.10
C LEU A 158 0.10 -7.30 -0.42
N SER A 159 -0.03 -6.14 0.22
CA SER A 159 0.65 -4.88 -0.16
C SER A 159 0.56 -4.58 -1.67
N GLY A 160 -0.61 -4.85 -2.28
CA GLY A 160 -0.86 -4.66 -3.70
C GLY A 160 -1.68 -3.41 -3.99
N TRP A 161 -1.90 -3.18 -5.27
CA TRP A 161 -2.87 -2.19 -5.71
C TRP A 161 -4.17 -2.85 -6.17
N ALA A 162 -5.25 -2.12 -6.00
CA ALA A 162 -6.54 -2.38 -6.64
C ALA A 162 -6.89 -1.28 -7.65
N ASP A 163 -6.35 -0.07 -7.45
CA ASP A 163 -6.45 1.08 -8.35
C ASP A 163 -5.04 1.68 -8.54
N LEU A 164 -4.49 1.53 -9.74
CA LEU A 164 -3.12 1.95 -10.04
C LEU A 164 -2.99 3.47 -10.14
N GLU A 165 -4.02 4.16 -10.64
CA GLU A 165 -4.04 5.62 -10.67
C GLU A 165 -4.10 6.18 -9.24
N ALA A 166 -5.04 5.72 -8.42
CA ALA A 166 -5.14 6.15 -7.03
C ALA A 166 -3.89 5.83 -6.20
N SER A 167 -3.10 4.83 -6.60
CA SER A 167 -1.86 4.46 -5.93
C SER A 167 -0.70 5.40 -6.25
N LEU A 168 -0.43 5.63 -7.54
CA LEU A 168 0.79 6.33 -7.98
C LEU A 168 0.55 7.80 -8.34
N TYR A 169 -0.73 8.20 -8.46
CA TYR A 169 -1.17 9.55 -8.84
C TYR A 169 -2.31 10.07 -7.96
N ALA A 170 -2.28 9.74 -6.67
CA ALA A 170 -3.32 10.11 -5.71
C ALA A 170 -3.59 11.63 -5.71
N ASN A 171 -4.85 12.02 -5.84
CA ASN A 171 -5.28 13.43 -5.87
C ASN A 171 -4.46 14.26 -6.87
N ARG A 172 -4.15 13.70 -8.05
CA ARG A 172 -3.39 14.34 -9.15
C ARG A 172 -1.93 14.67 -8.81
N THR A 173 -1.34 13.98 -7.83
CA THR A 173 0.04 14.16 -7.38
C THR A 173 0.83 12.88 -7.59
N VAL A 174 1.93 12.94 -8.33
CA VAL A 174 2.77 11.78 -8.63
C VAL A 174 3.60 11.39 -7.40
N SER A 175 3.57 10.12 -7.03
CA SER A 175 4.54 9.53 -6.09
C SER A 175 5.91 9.42 -6.79
N GLN A 176 6.72 10.49 -6.73
CA GLN A 176 8.00 10.59 -7.45
C GLN A 176 8.97 9.50 -6.99
N GLN A 177 9.11 9.30 -5.68
CA GLN A 177 10.00 8.26 -5.17
C GLN A 177 9.50 6.86 -5.55
N GLY A 178 8.19 6.61 -5.50
CA GLY A 178 7.59 5.33 -5.88
C GLY A 178 7.80 5.02 -7.37
N VAL A 179 7.45 5.97 -8.24
CA VAL A 179 7.64 5.81 -9.69
C VAL A 179 9.12 5.64 -10.04
N GLY A 180 10.00 6.46 -9.46
CA GLY A 180 11.44 6.36 -9.68
C GLY A 180 12.03 5.01 -9.25
N LEU A 181 11.59 4.50 -8.08
CA LEU A 181 11.99 3.18 -7.58
C LEU A 181 11.54 2.06 -8.53
N LEU A 182 10.27 2.05 -8.94
CA LEU A 182 9.73 1.00 -9.81
C LEU A 182 10.42 1.01 -11.19
N VAL A 183 10.62 2.19 -11.79
CA VAL A 183 11.33 2.33 -13.07
C VAL A 183 12.77 1.86 -12.95
N GLY A 184 13.50 2.32 -11.93
CA GLY A 184 14.90 1.95 -11.71
C GLY A 184 15.08 0.45 -11.46
N ALA A 185 14.26 -0.12 -10.60
CA ALA A 185 14.30 -1.55 -10.28
C ALA A 185 13.93 -2.42 -11.50
N GLY A 186 12.89 -2.02 -12.26
CA GLY A 186 12.50 -2.72 -13.48
C GLY A 186 13.58 -2.71 -14.57
N ALA A 187 14.25 -1.57 -14.75
CA ALA A 187 15.36 -1.45 -15.70
C ALA A 187 16.60 -2.27 -15.30
N LEU A 188 16.84 -2.40 -13.98
CA LEU A 188 18.00 -3.14 -13.46
C LEU A 188 17.83 -4.65 -13.54
N THR A 189 16.61 -5.15 -13.32
CA THR A 189 16.35 -6.59 -13.11
C THR A 189 15.58 -7.25 -14.24
N GLY A 190 15.18 -6.47 -15.25
CA GLY A 190 14.34 -6.99 -16.30
C GLY A 190 14.56 -6.32 -17.66
N ARG A 191 13.67 -6.65 -18.58
CA ARG A 191 13.61 -6.13 -19.95
C ARG A 191 12.36 -5.26 -20.10
N PRO A 192 12.49 -3.92 -19.98
CA PRO A 192 11.37 -3.01 -20.13
C PRO A 192 10.64 -3.19 -21.46
N GLY A 193 9.33 -3.38 -21.41
CA GLY A 193 8.48 -3.28 -22.58
C GLY A 193 8.26 -1.82 -22.99
N PRO A 194 7.54 -1.57 -24.12
CA PRO A 194 7.40 -0.23 -24.70
C PRO A 194 6.85 0.83 -23.72
N ASP A 195 5.89 0.45 -22.89
CA ASP A 195 5.31 1.39 -21.91
C ASP A 195 6.32 1.76 -20.83
N LEU A 196 6.97 0.77 -20.21
CA LEU A 196 7.96 1.02 -19.16
C LEU A 196 9.18 1.77 -19.70
N ALA A 197 9.61 1.48 -20.92
CA ALA A 197 10.70 2.21 -21.58
C ALA A 197 10.35 3.68 -21.79
N ARG A 198 9.11 3.98 -22.24
CA ARG A 198 8.60 5.34 -22.42
C ARG A 198 8.49 6.10 -21.11
N ILE A 199 7.97 5.46 -20.07
CA ILE A 199 7.92 6.01 -18.71
C ILE A 199 9.33 6.30 -18.22
N GLY A 200 10.25 5.34 -18.37
CA GLY A 200 11.66 5.48 -17.96
C GLY A 200 12.38 6.64 -18.62
N ALA A 201 12.16 6.85 -19.92
CA ALA A 201 12.74 7.98 -20.65
C ALA A 201 12.25 9.34 -20.10
N ARG A 202 10.97 9.47 -19.78
CA ARG A 202 10.42 10.69 -19.16
C ARG A 202 10.92 10.91 -17.74
N VAL A 203 10.96 9.85 -16.93
CA VAL A 203 11.51 9.89 -15.56
C VAL A 203 12.98 10.32 -15.57
N ALA A 204 13.79 9.79 -16.49
CA ALA A 204 15.19 10.19 -16.67
C ALA A 204 15.35 11.67 -17.09
N ALA A 205 14.35 12.23 -17.79
CA ALA A 205 14.28 13.65 -18.12
C ALA A 205 13.68 14.52 -16.99
N GLY A 206 13.32 13.94 -15.84
CA GLY A 206 12.67 14.65 -14.73
C GLY A 206 11.16 14.89 -14.94
N ASP A 207 10.58 14.44 -16.05
CA ASP A 207 9.16 14.63 -16.39
C ASP A 207 8.30 13.49 -15.78
N TYR A 208 8.24 13.41 -14.47
CA TYR A 208 7.41 12.43 -13.76
C TYR A 208 5.91 12.60 -14.04
N HIS A 209 5.45 13.85 -14.12
CA HIS A 209 4.04 14.12 -14.40
C HIS A 209 3.65 13.63 -15.79
N GLY A 210 4.42 13.98 -16.83
CA GLY A 210 4.16 13.50 -18.17
C GLY A 210 4.32 11.99 -18.32
N ALA A 211 5.23 11.37 -17.55
CA ALA A 211 5.38 9.92 -17.50
C ALA A 211 4.06 9.25 -17.06
N VAL A 212 3.49 9.70 -15.94
CA VAL A 212 2.24 9.16 -15.40
C VAL A 212 1.05 9.51 -16.29
N GLN A 213 0.92 10.76 -16.73
CA GLN A 213 -0.18 11.18 -17.62
C GLN A 213 -0.24 10.35 -18.93
N GLY A 214 0.92 10.04 -19.50
CA GLY A 214 1.01 9.19 -20.69
C GLY A 214 0.63 7.72 -20.46
N PHE A 215 0.59 7.28 -19.19
CA PHE A 215 0.23 5.92 -18.81
C PHE A 215 -1.21 5.78 -18.27
N LEU A 216 -1.84 6.84 -17.79
CA LEU A 216 -3.20 6.80 -17.22
C LEU A 216 -4.25 6.08 -18.08
N PRO A 217 -4.27 6.23 -19.44
CA PRO A 217 -5.22 5.48 -20.27
C PRO A 217 -5.09 3.95 -20.14
N GLN A 218 -3.94 3.47 -19.70
CA GLN A 218 -3.65 2.06 -19.49
C GLN A 218 -3.91 1.59 -18.04
N ALA A 219 -4.03 2.52 -17.10
CA ALA A 219 -4.12 2.22 -15.66
C ALA A 219 -5.40 1.45 -15.33
N ALA A 220 -6.53 1.79 -15.95
CA ALA A 220 -7.82 1.12 -15.70
C ALA A 220 -7.77 -0.39 -16.03
N LEU A 221 -7.14 -0.75 -17.17
CA LEU A 221 -6.97 -2.17 -17.57
C LEU A 221 -6.09 -2.98 -16.62
N ARG A 222 -5.26 -2.28 -15.84
CA ARG A 222 -4.29 -2.82 -14.88
C ARG A 222 -4.75 -2.64 -13.43
N SER A 223 -6.01 -2.29 -13.22
CA SER A 223 -6.60 -2.00 -11.91
C SER A 223 -7.75 -2.95 -11.61
N PRO A 224 -7.61 -3.85 -10.63
CA PRO A 224 -8.69 -4.76 -10.23
C PRO A 224 -10.02 -4.06 -9.88
N ALA A 225 -9.97 -2.81 -9.43
CA ALA A 225 -11.18 -2.01 -9.17
C ALA A 225 -12.03 -1.76 -10.42
N GLY A 226 -11.49 -1.98 -11.62
CA GLY A 226 -12.19 -1.80 -12.90
C GLY A 226 -13.20 -2.91 -13.22
N ASP A 227 -13.00 -4.15 -12.73
CA ASP A 227 -13.90 -5.30 -13.01
C ASP A 227 -14.19 -6.16 -11.78
N VAL A 228 -14.44 -5.53 -10.64
CA VAL A 228 -14.84 -6.21 -9.41
C VAL A 228 -16.13 -7.04 -9.57
N ALA A 229 -16.92 -6.74 -10.60
CA ALA A 229 -18.17 -7.46 -10.90
C ALA A 229 -17.92 -8.95 -11.19
N ALA A 230 -16.80 -9.28 -11.85
CA ALA A 230 -16.42 -10.66 -12.15
C ALA A 230 -16.13 -11.47 -10.87
N LEU A 231 -15.43 -10.89 -9.90
CA LEU A 231 -15.18 -11.53 -8.59
C LEU A 231 -16.49 -11.72 -7.82
N ASN A 232 -17.33 -10.69 -7.80
CA ASN A 232 -18.60 -10.72 -7.09
C ASN A 232 -19.57 -11.74 -7.66
N ALA A 233 -19.66 -11.87 -8.99
CA ALA A 233 -20.53 -12.82 -9.66
C ALA A 233 -20.17 -14.28 -9.35
N ARG A 234 -18.88 -14.55 -9.13
CA ARG A 234 -18.36 -15.90 -8.83
C ARG A 234 -18.27 -16.20 -7.35
N GLY A 235 -18.41 -15.18 -6.50
CA GLY A 235 -18.21 -15.31 -5.06
C GLY A 235 -16.77 -15.64 -4.68
N THR A 236 -15.80 -15.17 -5.49
CA THR A 236 -14.37 -15.38 -5.22
C THR A 236 -14.02 -14.84 -3.84
N ALA A 237 -13.36 -15.67 -3.02
CA ALA A 237 -12.95 -15.29 -1.68
C ALA A 237 -11.69 -14.42 -1.73
N VAL A 238 -11.72 -13.20 -1.15
CA VAL A 238 -10.62 -12.23 -1.26
C VAL A 238 -10.13 -11.77 0.11
N LEU A 239 -8.87 -12.08 0.44
CA LEU A 239 -8.15 -11.51 1.58
C LEU A 239 -7.22 -10.42 1.05
N LEU A 240 -7.31 -9.23 1.64
CA LEU A 240 -6.46 -8.08 1.33
C LEU A 240 -5.61 -7.75 2.56
N GLY A 241 -4.31 -7.67 2.38
CA GLY A 241 -3.36 -7.19 3.38
C GLY A 241 -2.68 -5.91 2.90
N ASN A 242 -2.53 -4.89 3.77
CA ASN A 242 -1.75 -3.71 3.42
C ASN A 242 -1.17 -3.03 4.69
N ALA A 243 -0.21 -2.14 4.50
CA ALA A 243 0.35 -1.32 5.55
C ALA A 243 -0.26 0.10 5.54
N PHE A 244 -0.41 0.71 6.73
CA PHE A 244 -0.95 2.07 6.84
C PHE A 244 -0.10 3.14 6.13
N ASN A 245 1.21 2.96 6.10
CA ASN A 245 2.14 3.90 5.49
C ASN A 245 2.75 3.37 4.19
N ASP A 246 2.07 2.42 3.52
CA ASP A 246 2.52 1.90 2.23
C ASP A 246 2.78 3.07 1.26
N GLY A 247 4.05 3.24 0.89
CA GLY A 247 4.51 4.36 0.08
C GLY A 247 4.39 4.14 -1.42
N LEU A 248 4.08 2.92 -1.85
CA LEU A 248 3.81 2.57 -3.25
C LEU A 248 2.30 2.47 -3.52
N PHE A 249 1.59 1.70 -2.67
CA PHE A 249 0.16 1.43 -2.83
C PHE A 249 -0.61 1.78 -1.56
N PRO A 250 -0.89 3.09 -1.33
CA PRO A 250 -1.50 3.57 -0.10
C PRO A 250 -2.84 2.89 0.22
N PRO A 251 -3.19 2.66 1.49
CA PRO A 251 -4.27 1.77 1.90
C PRO A 251 -5.68 2.21 1.46
N ASN A 252 -5.92 3.51 1.22
CA ASN A 252 -7.27 3.98 0.89
C ASN A 252 -7.83 3.36 -0.41
N GLN A 253 -6.99 3.08 -1.41
CA GLN A 253 -7.44 2.42 -2.64
C GLN A 253 -7.79 0.94 -2.40
N THR A 254 -7.03 0.25 -1.55
CA THR A 254 -7.34 -1.13 -1.12
C THR A 254 -8.67 -1.18 -0.34
N ILE A 255 -8.91 -0.21 0.53
CA ILE A 255 -10.16 -0.07 1.30
C ILE A 255 -11.34 0.19 0.35
N ALA A 256 -11.17 1.07 -0.63
CA ALA A 256 -12.20 1.37 -1.61
C ALA A 256 -12.60 0.11 -2.41
N PHE A 257 -11.62 -0.69 -2.81
CA PHE A 257 -11.85 -1.97 -3.47
C PHE A 257 -12.53 -2.99 -2.54
N TYR A 258 -12.03 -3.15 -1.29
CA TYR A 258 -12.64 -4.00 -0.28
C TYR A 258 -14.14 -3.72 -0.11
N ASN A 259 -14.53 -2.45 -0.08
CA ASN A 259 -15.93 -2.05 0.08
C ASN A 259 -16.82 -2.46 -1.11
N GLN A 260 -16.24 -2.66 -2.30
CA GLN A 260 -16.98 -3.11 -3.49
C GLN A 260 -17.15 -4.63 -3.56
N LEU A 261 -16.31 -5.40 -2.87
CA LEU A 261 -16.40 -6.85 -2.80
C LEU A 261 -17.68 -7.28 -2.05
N ARG A 262 -18.36 -8.33 -2.56
CA ARG A 262 -19.59 -8.89 -1.98
C ARG A 262 -19.47 -10.35 -1.54
N GLY A 263 -18.47 -11.07 -2.06
CA GLY A 263 -18.13 -12.44 -1.64
C GLY A 263 -17.47 -12.50 -0.26
N PRO A 264 -17.00 -13.67 0.16
CA PRO A 264 -16.16 -13.77 1.36
C PRO A 264 -14.96 -12.84 1.25
N LYS A 265 -14.74 -12.01 2.26
CA LYS A 265 -13.68 -10.99 2.21
C LYS A 265 -13.10 -10.69 3.58
N GLN A 266 -11.79 -10.42 3.61
CA GLN A 266 -11.11 -9.95 4.82
C GLN A 266 -10.12 -8.83 4.46
N LEU A 267 -9.99 -7.82 5.33
CA LEU A 267 -9.06 -6.71 5.20
C LEU A 267 -8.18 -6.65 6.44
N LEU A 268 -6.87 -6.77 6.26
CA LEU A 268 -5.86 -6.67 7.29
C LEU A 268 -5.01 -5.44 7.04
N LEU A 269 -5.05 -4.45 7.94
CA LEU A 269 -4.18 -3.28 7.86
C LEU A 269 -3.24 -3.25 9.07
N SER A 270 -1.94 -3.14 8.82
CA SER A 270 -0.91 -3.18 9.85
C SER A 270 0.03 -1.97 9.79
N GLN A 271 0.82 -1.80 10.86
CA GLN A 271 1.90 -0.82 10.85
C GLN A 271 2.98 -1.24 9.86
N GLY A 272 3.65 -0.27 9.27
CA GLY A 272 4.75 -0.48 8.34
C GLY A 272 4.59 0.29 7.04
N ASP A 273 5.46 0.02 6.11
CA ASP A 273 5.45 0.49 4.73
C ASP A 273 5.24 -0.70 3.80
N HIS A 274 5.38 -0.50 2.52
CA HIS A 274 5.19 -1.49 1.46
C HIS A 274 5.90 -2.82 1.77
N ALA A 275 5.15 -3.90 1.82
CA ALA A 275 5.61 -5.28 2.07
C ALA A 275 6.31 -5.54 3.43
N THR A 276 6.47 -4.54 4.30
CA THR A 276 7.26 -4.71 5.54
C THR A 276 6.60 -5.65 6.54
N ALA A 277 5.28 -5.72 6.56
CA ALA A 277 4.53 -6.64 7.41
C ALA A 277 4.57 -8.08 6.89
N GLU A 278 4.68 -8.27 5.57
CA GLU A 278 4.58 -9.56 4.89
C GLU A 278 5.92 -10.21 4.64
N LEU A 279 6.97 -9.44 4.37
CA LEU A 279 8.27 -9.95 3.94
C LEU A 279 8.86 -11.06 4.86
N PRO A 280 8.84 -10.92 6.20
CA PRO A 280 9.30 -12.02 7.07
C PRO A 280 8.51 -13.33 6.84
N GLY A 281 7.22 -13.22 6.57
CA GLY A 281 6.35 -14.37 6.31
C GLY A 281 6.61 -15.02 4.96
N ALA A 282 6.96 -14.27 3.92
CA ALA A 282 7.39 -14.81 2.62
C ALA A 282 8.64 -15.66 2.77
N LEU A 283 9.56 -15.26 3.65
CA LEU A 283 10.76 -16.01 4.03
C LEU A 283 10.48 -17.23 4.92
N GLY A 284 9.20 -17.49 5.29
CA GLY A 284 8.81 -18.62 6.14
C GLY A 284 8.90 -18.36 7.64
N LEU A 285 9.21 -17.14 8.07
CA LEU A 285 9.22 -16.79 9.49
C LEU A 285 7.78 -16.62 10.03
N PRO A 286 7.55 -16.80 11.36
CA PRO A 286 6.25 -16.57 11.98
C PRO A 286 5.72 -15.19 11.62
N ASN A 287 4.48 -15.14 11.11
CA ASN A 287 3.90 -13.91 10.58
C ASN A 287 2.37 -13.94 10.67
N ALA A 288 1.77 -12.92 11.27
CA ALA A 288 0.33 -12.87 11.49
C ALA A 288 -0.47 -12.78 10.17
N VAL A 289 0.04 -12.02 9.17
CA VAL A 289 -0.61 -11.88 7.86
C VAL A 289 -0.62 -13.22 7.12
N TYR A 290 0.51 -13.91 7.08
CA TYR A 290 0.57 -15.23 6.42
C TYR A 290 -0.14 -16.34 7.20
N THR A 291 -0.25 -16.24 8.52
CA THR A 291 -1.13 -17.13 9.30
C THR A 291 -2.58 -16.94 8.88
N ALA A 292 -3.04 -15.70 8.74
CA ALA A 292 -4.39 -15.42 8.22
C ALA A 292 -4.55 -15.93 6.78
N THR A 293 -3.57 -15.69 5.90
CA THR A 293 -3.55 -16.17 4.51
C THR A 293 -3.66 -17.70 4.42
N THR A 294 -2.89 -18.45 5.21
CA THR A 294 -2.95 -19.93 5.22
C THR A 294 -4.32 -20.40 5.66
N ARG A 295 -4.86 -19.84 6.76
CA ARG A 295 -6.22 -20.16 7.24
C ARG A 295 -7.31 -19.81 6.22
N TRP A 296 -7.13 -18.71 5.46
CA TRP A 296 -8.00 -18.32 4.36
C TRP A 296 -8.06 -19.38 3.28
N PHE A 297 -6.91 -19.85 2.82
CA PHE A 297 -6.84 -20.91 1.81
C PHE A 297 -7.34 -22.25 2.37
N ASP A 298 -7.03 -22.63 3.59
CA ASP A 298 -7.56 -23.83 4.23
C ASP A 298 -9.09 -23.83 4.25
N ARG A 299 -9.69 -22.66 4.54
CA ARG A 299 -11.14 -22.51 4.52
C ARG A 299 -11.74 -22.61 3.13
N HIS A 300 -11.19 -21.87 2.16
CA HIS A 300 -11.82 -21.69 0.86
C HIS A 300 -11.37 -22.69 -0.21
N LEU A 301 -10.22 -23.34 -0.06
CA LEU A 301 -9.75 -24.36 -1.01
C LEU A 301 -9.86 -25.78 -0.47
N LYS A 302 -9.61 -26.00 0.84
CA LYS A 302 -9.75 -27.32 1.47
C LYS A 302 -11.10 -27.52 2.18
N GLN A 303 -11.93 -26.48 2.25
CA GLN A 303 -13.24 -26.49 2.94
C GLN A 303 -13.15 -26.81 4.44
N LEU A 304 -12.00 -26.50 5.08
CA LEU A 304 -11.81 -26.75 6.50
C LEU A 304 -12.62 -25.75 7.34
N ARG A 305 -13.28 -26.21 8.37
CA ARG A 305 -13.94 -25.37 9.38
C ARG A 305 -12.90 -24.94 10.41
N ASN A 306 -12.25 -23.82 10.18
CA ASN A 306 -11.14 -23.31 11.00
C ASN A 306 -11.45 -21.99 11.71
N GLY A 307 -12.73 -21.56 11.71
CA GLY A 307 -13.20 -20.35 12.39
C GLY A 307 -12.99 -19.04 11.62
N VAL A 308 -12.47 -19.09 10.39
CA VAL A 308 -12.28 -17.88 9.55
C VAL A 308 -13.61 -17.15 9.27
N ASP A 309 -14.70 -17.92 9.10
CA ASP A 309 -16.04 -17.35 8.84
C ASP A 309 -16.57 -16.53 10.03
N ASP A 310 -16.05 -16.76 11.24
CA ASP A 310 -16.46 -16.08 12.48
C ASP A 310 -15.50 -14.92 12.83
N GLU A 311 -14.41 -14.75 12.10
CA GLU A 311 -13.49 -13.64 12.31
C GLU A 311 -14.05 -12.32 11.78
N ALA A 312 -13.63 -11.21 12.42
CA ALA A 312 -13.99 -9.89 11.95
C ALA A 312 -13.46 -9.64 10.53
N PRO A 313 -14.30 -9.17 9.59
CA PRO A 313 -13.89 -8.94 8.20
C PRO A 313 -12.87 -7.80 8.05
N VAL A 314 -12.79 -6.86 9.00
CA VAL A 314 -11.82 -5.76 9.01
C VAL A 314 -11.02 -5.80 10.30
N ARG A 315 -9.70 -5.92 10.17
CA ARG A 315 -8.78 -6.03 11.29
C ARG A 315 -7.65 -5.03 11.14
N LEU A 316 -7.47 -4.19 12.15
CA LEU A 316 -6.47 -3.13 12.16
C LEU A 316 -5.43 -3.41 13.24
N SER A 317 -4.14 -3.37 12.91
CA SER A 317 -3.04 -3.52 13.85
C SER A 317 -2.38 -2.17 14.15
N PRO A 318 -2.76 -1.46 15.22
CA PRO A 318 -2.16 -0.18 15.60
C PRO A 318 -0.72 -0.32 16.11
N ARG A 319 -0.32 -1.51 16.50
CA ARG A 319 1.04 -1.91 16.89
C ARG A 319 1.20 -3.42 16.76
N ALA A 320 2.44 -3.88 16.64
CA ALA A 320 2.76 -5.30 16.53
C ALA A 320 2.08 -6.14 17.65
N GLY A 321 1.45 -7.23 17.24
CA GLY A 321 0.76 -8.16 18.15
C GLY A 321 -0.61 -7.72 18.68
N GLN A 322 -1.10 -6.53 18.32
CA GLN A 322 -2.44 -6.06 18.70
C GLN A 322 -3.32 -5.92 17.45
N TRP A 323 -4.53 -6.48 17.51
CA TRP A 323 -5.54 -6.33 16.48
C TRP A 323 -6.81 -5.71 17.05
N LEU A 324 -7.43 -4.86 16.25
CA LEU A 324 -8.73 -4.24 16.51
C LEU A 324 -9.68 -4.76 15.44
N ASP A 325 -10.73 -5.39 15.88
CA ASP A 325 -11.67 -6.10 15.05
C ASP A 325 -12.95 -5.28 14.80
N TYR A 326 -13.38 -5.19 13.53
CA TYR A 326 -14.55 -4.42 13.10
C TYR A 326 -15.39 -5.23 12.10
N PRO A 327 -16.73 -5.10 12.14
CA PRO A 327 -17.62 -5.81 11.23
C PRO A 327 -17.53 -5.31 9.79
N ASP A 328 -17.14 -4.06 9.58
CA ASP A 328 -16.98 -3.43 8.27
C ASP A 328 -16.18 -2.12 8.37
N TRP A 329 -15.80 -1.56 7.21
CA TRP A 329 -15.08 -0.29 7.17
C TRP A 329 -15.93 0.92 7.57
N ALA A 330 -17.24 0.88 7.33
CA ALA A 330 -18.12 1.96 7.74
C ALA A 330 -18.12 2.13 9.26
N THR A 331 -18.09 1.02 10.00
CA THR A 331 -17.96 1.01 11.47
C THR A 331 -16.60 1.58 11.91
N VAL A 332 -15.51 1.32 11.18
CA VAL A 332 -14.21 1.95 11.46
C VAL A 332 -14.30 3.48 11.38
N GLN A 333 -15.03 4.02 10.40
CA GLN A 333 -15.17 5.47 10.18
C GLN A 333 -16.17 6.17 11.10
N GLN A 334 -16.97 5.43 11.88
CA GLN A 334 -17.95 6.02 12.78
C GLN A 334 -17.31 6.84 13.91
N GLY A 335 -18.03 7.86 14.39
CA GLY A 335 -17.64 8.65 15.55
C GLY A 335 -16.50 9.63 15.27
N ALA A 336 -16.36 10.12 14.03
CA ALA A 336 -15.34 11.12 13.72
C ALA A 336 -15.54 12.41 14.52
N THR A 337 -14.50 12.84 15.21
CA THR A 337 -14.43 14.14 15.85
C THR A 337 -14.15 15.20 14.79
N ARG A 338 -14.99 16.22 14.73
CA ARG A 338 -14.82 17.35 13.83
C ARG A 338 -14.12 18.50 14.55
N PHE A 339 -12.97 18.93 13.99
CA PHE A 339 -12.22 20.07 14.45
C PHE A 339 -12.36 21.23 13.46
N GLY A 340 -12.75 22.42 13.96
CA GLY A 340 -12.61 23.67 13.21
C GLY A 340 -11.15 24.11 13.20
N LEU A 341 -10.71 24.68 12.08
CA LEU A 341 -9.40 25.30 11.95
C LEU A 341 -9.51 26.77 12.34
N SER A 342 -8.95 27.18 13.50
CA SER A 342 -8.98 28.58 13.92
C SER A 342 -7.96 29.44 13.19
N ALA A 343 -8.13 30.76 13.25
CA ALA A 343 -7.15 31.71 12.73
C ALA A 343 -5.76 31.44 13.31
N PRO A 344 -4.70 31.29 12.49
CA PRO A 344 -3.33 31.26 12.99
C PRO A 344 -2.97 32.60 13.64
N GLY A 345 -2.48 32.53 14.88
CA GLY A 345 -2.00 33.66 15.66
C GLY A 345 -0.54 33.51 16.07
N GLY A 346 0.09 34.62 16.50
CA GLY A 346 1.50 34.67 16.86
C GLY A 346 2.35 35.38 15.81
N LEU A 347 3.31 36.20 16.26
CA LEU A 347 4.10 37.05 15.37
C LEU A 347 5.21 36.26 14.64
N LEU A 348 5.92 35.40 15.36
CA LEU A 348 7.10 34.66 14.80
C LEU A 348 6.76 33.27 14.28
N SER A 349 5.74 32.63 14.84
CA SER A 349 5.35 31.26 14.49
C SER A 349 3.82 31.16 14.44
N PRO A 350 3.16 31.74 13.42
CA PRO A 350 1.70 31.72 13.32
C PRO A 350 1.17 30.30 13.43
N THR A 351 0.31 30.04 14.41
CA THR A 351 -0.24 28.71 14.68
C THR A 351 -1.71 28.83 15.04
N GLY A 352 -2.56 28.08 14.36
CA GLY A 352 -3.99 27.96 14.66
C GLY A 352 -4.28 26.85 15.66
N GLY A 353 -5.52 26.75 16.08
CA GLY A 353 -6.03 25.68 16.92
C GLY A 353 -6.90 24.69 16.15
N LEU A 354 -6.78 23.39 16.46
CA LEU A 354 -7.83 22.41 16.19
C LEU A 354 -8.86 22.54 17.31
N ILE A 355 -9.97 23.19 17.04
CA ILE A 355 -10.97 23.56 18.05
C ILE A 355 -12.27 22.79 17.89
N ASN A 356 -13.01 22.63 18.95
CA ASN A 356 -14.37 22.13 18.89
C ASN A 356 -15.27 23.17 18.20
N GLY A 357 -16.13 22.72 17.27
CA GLY A 357 -16.97 23.61 16.48
C GLY A 357 -16.30 24.10 15.20
N THR A 358 -16.60 25.33 14.77
CA THR A 358 -16.11 25.93 13.54
C THR A 358 -15.55 27.33 13.81
N ALA A 359 -14.52 27.71 13.03
CA ALA A 359 -14.02 29.07 12.97
C ALA A 359 -14.04 29.54 11.51
N SER A 360 -14.45 30.80 11.29
CA SER A 360 -14.56 31.36 9.95
C SER A 360 -14.10 32.84 9.94
N GLY A 361 -14.00 33.43 8.74
CA GLY A 361 -13.64 34.83 8.55
C GLY A 361 -12.16 35.14 8.73
N TRP A 362 -11.27 34.13 8.72
CA TRP A 362 -9.83 34.35 8.85
C TRP A 362 -9.10 33.99 7.54
N GLN A 363 -7.89 34.53 7.42
CA GLN A 363 -6.95 34.21 6.34
C GLN A 363 -5.54 34.02 6.89
N SER A 364 -4.78 33.13 6.27
CA SER A 364 -3.35 32.92 6.56
C SER A 364 -2.62 32.57 5.27
N ARG A 365 -1.47 33.18 5.02
CA ARG A 365 -0.70 33.03 3.79
C ARG A 365 0.60 32.31 4.06
N ILE A 366 0.97 31.39 3.15
CA ILE A 366 2.28 30.74 3.08
C ILE A 366 2.89 30.94 1.69
N GLY A 367 4.22 30.80 1.58
CA GLY A 367 4.92 30.69 0.30
C GLY A 367 4.81 29.29 -0.27
N THR A 368 4.83 29.16 -1.61
CA THR A 368 4.92 27.86 -2.31
C THR A 368 6.38 27.44 -2.48
N ASP A 369 6.63 26.12 -2.53
CA ASP A 369 7.96 25.50 -2.68
C ASP A 369 8.99 25.93 -1.60
N VAL A 370 8.51 26.25 -0.39
CA VAL A 370 9.37 26.60 0.75
C VAL A 370 9.60 25.39 1.63
N PRO A 371 10.87 25.00 1.92
CA PRO A 371 11.16 23.88 2.83
C PRO A 371 10.64 24.11 4.25
N THR A 372 10.02 23.09 4.87
CA THR A 372 9.29 23.26 6.13
C THR A 372 9.76 22.38 7.28
N LEU A 373 10.39 21.27 7.06
CA LEU A 373 10.67 20.14 7.96
C LEU A 373 9.45 19.23 8.23
N ALA A 374 8.27 19.50 7.67
CA ALA A 374 7.20 18.52 7.65
C ALA A 374 7.42 17.59 6.45
N GLU A 375 7.44 16.28 6.69
CA GLU A 375 7.77 15.30 5.65
C GLU A 375 6.96 14.02 5.86
N SER A 376 6.66 13.33 4.76
CA SER A 376 6.01 12.01 4.77
C SER A 376 7.02 10.86 4.88
N GLY A 377 8.31 11.16 4.87
CA GLY A 377 9.40 10.21 4.94
C GLY A 377 9.86 9.71 3.57
N VAL A 378 10.67 8.65 3.58
CA VAL A 378 11.27 8.01 2.40
C VAL A 378 10.61 6.67 2.16
N VAL A 379 10.15 6.42 0.94
CA VAL A 379 9.50 5.16 0.53
C VAL A 379 10.36 3.95 0.90
N LEU A 380 9.77 2.92 1.48
CA LEU A 380 10.36 1.71 2.06
C LEU A 380 11.21 1.97 3.31
N ALA A 381 12.13 2.95 3.29
CA ALA A 381 13.07 3.17 4.38
C ALA A 381 12.38 3.62 5.68
N SER A 382 11.44 4.56 5.59
CA SER A 382 10.72 5.07 6.77
C SER A 382 9.84 4.01 7.43
N GLY A 383 9.25 3.12 6.64
CA GLY A 383 8.43 2.04 7.17
C GLY A 383 9.23 0.92 7.81
N LEU A 384 10.41 0.59 7.27
CA LEU A 384 11.36 -0.33 7.93
C LEU A 384 11.78 0.22 9.29
N LEU A 385 12.12 1.51 9.37
CA LEU A 385 12.46 2.18 10.62
C LEU A 385 11.29 2.20 11.60
N GLN A 386 10.08 2.46 11.13
CA GLN A 386 8.87 2.41 11.95
C GLN A 386 8.62 1.00 12.51
N GLY A 387 8.90 -0.05 11.74
CA GLY A 387 8.79 -1.45 12.18
C GLY A 387 9.69 -1.78 13.37
N ILE A 388 10.79 -1.07 13.56
CA ILE A 388 11.70 -1.19 14.72
C ILE A 388 11.53 -0.06 15.75
N GLY A 389 10.39 0.67 15.70
CA GLY A 389 10.06 1.71 16.68
C GLY A 389 10.65 3.10 16.41
N LEU A 390 11.19 3.34 15.22
CA LEU A 390 11.73 4.64 14.78
C LEU A 390 10.81 5.28 13.72
N PRO A 391 9.66 5.86 14.11
CA PRO A 391 8.71 6.46 13.18
C PRO A 391 9.24 7.77 12.58
N VAL A 392 8.61 8.23 11.50
CA VAL A 392 8.85 9.58 10.96
C VAL A 392 8.46 10.60 12.01
N THR A 393 9.40 11.48 12.36
CA THR A 393 9.21 12.52 13.38
C THR A 393 9.67 13.87 12.89
N THR A 394 9.05 14.93 13.41
CA THR A 394 9.47 16.33 13.22
C THR A 394 9.35 17.11 14.52
N SER A 395 9.98 18.28 14.58
CA SER A 395 9.79 19.23 15.67
C SER A 395 8.83 20.34 15.22
N ILE A 396 7.60 20.35 15.76
CA ILE A 396 6.59 21.34 15.38
C ILE A 396 7.04 22.78 15.62
N PRO A 397 7.74 23.11 16.73
CA PRO A 397 8.33 24.44 16.91
C PRO A 397 9.27 24.87 15.79
N LEU A 398 9.97 23.93 15.13
CA LEU A 398 10.94 24.21 14.07
C LEU A 398 10.33 24.18 12.66
N VAL A 399 9.09 23.74 12.50
CA VAL A 399 8.40 23.78 11.19
C VAL A 399 8.34 25.22 10.70
N ASN A 400 8.88 25.47 9.50
CA ASN A 400 8.97 26.81 8.91
C ASN A 400 7.59 27.32 8.50
N ARG A 401 7.05 28.32 9.25
CA ARG A 401 5.74 28.91 9.00
C ARG A 401 5.67 29.78 7.74
N ALA A 402 6.80 30.13 7.15
CA ALA A 402 6.79 30.81 5.85
C ALA A 402 6.29 29.88 4.72
N GLY A 403 6.43 28.57 4.89
CA GLY A 403 5.99 27.55 3.92
C GLY A 403 4.89 26.61 4.42
N ALA A 404 4.50 26.67 5.69
CA ALA A 404 3.52 25.76 6.28
C ALA A 404 2.46 26.47 7.10
N ALA A 405 1.22 26.05 6.96
CA ALA A 405 0.12 26.36 7.86
C ALA A 405 -0.01 25.24 8.92
N VAL A 406 -0.10 25.61 10.20
CA VAL A 406 -0.07 24.68 11.32
C VAL A 406 -1.23 24.94 12.28
N TRP A 407 -1.91 23.85 12.68
CA TRP A 407 -2.98 23.88 13.69
C TRP A 407 -2.72 22.83 14.76
N VAL A 408 -2.79 23.25 16.03
CA VAL A 408 -2.48 22.40 17.19
C VAL A 408 -3.74 22.22 18.04
N GLY A 409 -4.06 20.97 18.36
CA GLY A 409 -5.18 20.62 19.23
C GLY A 409 -4.87 20.79 20.71
N ALA A 410 -5.91 20.77 21.55
CA ALA A 410 -5.76 20.67 22.99
C ALA A 410 -5.07 19.35 23.38
N PRO A 411 -4.39 19.29 24.55
CA PRO A 411 -3.86 18.03 25.06
C PRO A 411 -5.01 17.05 25.29
N SER A 412 -4.80 15.80 24.91
CA SER A 412 -5.77 14.74 25.16
C SER A 412 -5.93 14.52 26.66
N SER A 413 -7.17 14.52 27.16
CA SER A 413 -7.46 14.28 28.57
C SER A 413 -7.27 12.82 29.00
N GLY A 414 -7.24 11.90 28.06
CA GLY A 414 -7.03 10.46 28.25
C GLY A 414 -6.40 9.85 27.01
N VAL A 415 -6.18 8.54 27.02
CA VAL A 415 -5.77 7.81 25.83
C VAL A 415 -6.93 7.82 24.83
N ARG A 416 -6.68 8.30 23.61
CA ARG A 416 -7.62 8.23 22.49
C ARG A 416 -7.06 7.37 21.39
N ARG A 417 -7.92 6.79 20.59
CA ARG A 417 -7.54 5.93 19.48
C ARG A 417 -8.00 6.54 18.17
N LEU A 418 -7.06 6.82 17.28
CA LEU A 418 -7.32 7.03 15.86
C LEU A 418 -7.53 5.67 15.20
N ALA A 419 -8.62 5.48 14.47
CA ALA A 419 -8.83 4.33 13.59
C ALA A 419 -9.70 4.76 12.41
N GLY A 420 -9.15 4.71 11.19
CA GLY A 420 -9.83 5.12 9.97
C GLY A 420 -9.07 6.17 9.16
N SER A 421 -9.72 6.76 8.17
CA SER A 421 -9.16 7.79 7.28
C SER A 421 -9.65 9.19 7.72
N PRO A 422 -8.78 10.06 8.25
CA PRO A 422 -9.14 11.46 8.49
C PRO A 422 -9.47 12.18 7.18
N SER A 423 -10.31 13.21 7.21
CA SER A 423 -10.57 14.05 6.04
C SER A 423 -10.37 15.53 6.36
N LEU A 424 -9.79 16.24 5.40
CA LEU A 424 -9.52 17.67 5.48
C LEU A 424 -10.34 18.40 4.43
N ARG A 425 -11.09 19.43 4.87
CA ARG A 425 -11.68 20.44 4.00
C ARG A 425 -11.06 21.79 4.30
N VAL A 426 -10.47 22.42 3.28
CA VAL A 426 -9.91 23.76 3.35
C VAL A 426 -10.30 24.58 2.13
N THR A 427 -10.46 25.88 2.30
CA THR A 427 -10.56 26.81 1.19
C THR A 427 -9.24 27.53 1.02
N VAL A 428 -8.71 27.53 -0.19
CA VAL A 428 -7.42 28.14 -0.52
C VAL A 428 -7.57 29.13 -1.68
N VAL A 429 -6.72 30.15 -1.68
CA VAL A 429 -6.60 31.12 -2.78
C VAL A 429 -5.16 31.05 -3.30
N PRO A 430 -4.91 30.35 -4.42
CA PRO A 430 -3.59 30.27 -5.01
C PRO A 430 -3.24 31.55 -5.79
N SER A 431 -1.97 31.96 -5.78
CA SER A 431 -1.47 33.02 -6.65
C SER A 431 -1.05 32.52 -8.04
N GLN A 432 -1.09 31.21 -8.25
CA GLN A 432 -0.63 30.52 -9.47
C GLN A 432 -1.69 29.55 -9.97
N THR A 433 -1.55 29.08 -11.22
CA THR A 433 -2.51 28.16 -11.86
C THR A 433 -2.41 26.73 -11.34
N GLN A 434 -1.32 26.39 -10.68
CA GLN A 434 -1.12 25.08 -10.04
C GLN A 434 -0.38 25.22 -8.73
N VAL A 435 -0.75 24.35 -7.78
CA VAL A 435 -0.10 24.27 -6.48
C VAL A 435 -0.28 22.86 -5.90
N SER A 436 0.76 22.30 -5.34
CA SER A 436 0.67 21.09 -4.52
C SER A 436 0.41 21.45 -3.08
N LEU A 437 -0.36 20.59 -2.40
CA LEU A 437 -0.61 20.64 -0.97
C LEU A 437 -0.29 19.26 -0.39
N PHE A 438 0.40 19.26 0.75
CA PHE A 438 0.68 18.04 1.50
C PHE A 438 0.14 18.24 2.91
N ALA A 439 -0.87 17.44 3.27
CA ALA A 439 -1.46 17.49 4.60
C ALA A 439 -0.91 16.35 5.45
N TYR A 440 -0.42 16.69 6.63
CA TYR A 440 0.15 15.74 7.60
C TYR A 440 -0.61 15.85 8.91
N LEU A 441 -1.00 14.71 9.45
CA LEU A 441 -1.55 14.60 10.79
C LEU A 441 -0.52 13.94 11.70
N TYR A 442 -0.13 14.67 12.75
CA TYR A 442 0.85 14.22 13.74
C TYR A 442 0.19 14.04 15.12
N ARG A 443 0.82 13.24 15.96
CA ARG A 443 0.69 13.33 17.42
C ARG A 443 1.96 13.95 17.99
N MET A 444 1.82 14.95 18.85
CA MET A 444 2.91 15.76 19.41
C MET A 444 2.96 15.61 20.93
N ASP A 445 4.15 15.43 21.48
CA ASP A 445 4.40 15.41 22.91
C ASP A 445 4.56 16.81 23.53
N ALA A 446 4.84 16.87 24.83
CA ALA A 446 5.01 18.13 25.55
C ALA A 446 6.28 18.91 25.15
N LEU A 447 7.27 18.26 24.54
CA LEU A 447 8.51 18.86 24.06
C LEU A 447 8.38 19.41 22.63
N GLY A 448 7.25 19.17 21.97
CA GLY A 448 7.00 19.58 20.59
C GLY A 448 7.53 18.59 19.56
N VAL A 449 8.02 17.41 19.98
CA VAL A 449 8.37 16.32 19.07
C VAL A 449 7.08 15.65 18.61
N ALA A 450 6.91 15.57 17.30
CA ALA A 450 5.69 15.08 16.67
C ALA A 450 5.98 13.86 15.79
N GLN A 451 5.22 12.80 16.01
CA GLN A 451 5.24 11.59 15.20
C GLN A 451 4.15 11.66 14.13
N LEU A 452 4.51 11.37 12.88
CA LEU A 452 3.56 11.26 11.78
C LEU A 452 2.59 10.10 12.03
N LEU A 453 1.29 10.38 11.94
CA LEU A 453 0.22 9.38 11.99
C LEU A 453 -0.24 9.00 10.58
N THR A 454 -0.46 10.01 9.75
CA THR A 454 -0.88 9.84 8.35
C THR A 454 -0.68 11.15 7.58
N HIS A 455 -0.70 11.04 6.26
CA HIS A 455 -0.63 12.17 5.35
C HIS A 455 -1.41 11.89 4.06
N ALA A 456 -1.60 12.91 3.23
CA ALA A 456 -1.98 12.75 1.84
C ALA A 456 -1.57 13.97 1.01
N PRO A 457 -1.15 13.77 -0.25
CA PRO A 457 -0.92 14.83 -1.21
C PRO A 457 -2.22 15.29 -1.87
N TYR A 458 -2.21 16.50 -2.43
CA TYR A 458 -3.23 17.01 -3.35
C TYR A 458 -2.59 18.02 -4.31
N SER A 459 -2.76 17.86 -5.62
CA SER A 459 -2.33 18.87 -6.60
C SER A 459 -3.53 19.55 -7.25
N LEU A 460 -3.72 20.81 -6.92
CA LEU A 460 -4.66 21.69 -7.60
C LEU A 460 -4.03 22.15 -8.93
N ARG A 461 -4.68 21.83 -10.03
CA ARG A 461 -4.22 22.16 -11.39
C ARG A 461 -5.31 22.89 -12.16
N GLY A 462 -4.92 23.93 -12.91
CA GLY A 462 -5.85 24.74 -13.68
C GLY A 462 -6.67 25.71 -12.82
N ALA A 463 -6.15 26.12 -11.65
CA ALA A 463 -6.78 27.13 -10.82
C ALA A 463 -6.73 28.52 -11.49
N THR A 464 -7.71 29.38 -11.19
CA THR A 464 -7.64 30.80 -11.53
C THR A 464 -6.93 31.53 -10.38
N PRO A 465 -5.76 32.15 -10.61
CA PRO A 465 -5.06 32.90 -9.57
C PRO A 465 -5.97 33.93 -8.89
N GLY A 466 -5.87 34.03 -7.58
CA GLY A 466 -6.68 34.93 -6.76
C GLY A 466 -8.12 34.49 -6.51
N THR A 467 -8.56 33.35 -7.08
CA THR A 467 -9.92 32.83 -6.89
C THR A 467 -9.95 31.77 -5.78
N PRO A 468 -10.84 31.87 -4.79
CA PRO A 468 -10.99 30.85 -3.76
C PRO A 468 -11.45 29.51 -4.32
N VAL A 469 -10.80 28.42 -3.90
CA VAL A 469 -11.17 27.05 -4.22
C VAL A 469 -11.29 26.26 -2.93
N THR A 470 -12.45 25.63 -2.70
CA THR A 470 -12.64 24.70 -1.58
C THR A 470 -12.21 23.30 -2.01
N LEU A 471 -11.27 22.74 -1.28
CA LEU A 471 -10.73 21.39 -1.48
C LEU A 471 -11.21 20.49 -0.34
N GLU A 472 -11.52 19.25 -0.67
CA GLU A 472 -11.84 18.23 0.32
C GLU A 472 -11.20 16.90 -0.11
N TRP A 473 -10.39 16.30 0.76
CA TRP A 473 -9.78 14.99 0.50
C TRP A 473 -9.52 14.22 1.79
N ALA A 474 -9.44 12.90 1.67
CA ALA A 474 -9.07 12.02 2.77
C ALA A 474 -7.54 11.91 2.89
N LEU A 475 -7.02 11.92 4.11
CA LEU A 475 -5.70 11.40 4.42
C LEU A 475 -5.75 9.86 4.37
N GLN A 476 -4.57 9.22 4.30
CA GLN A 476 -4.54 7.76 4.30
C GLN A 476 -5.08 7.20 5.62
N ALA A 477 -5.65 5.99 5.56
CA ALA A 477 -6.11 5.29 6.74
C ALA A 477 -4.95 5.10 7.73
N ALA A 478 -5.26 5.19 9.01
CA ALA A 478 -4.31 4.97 10.09
C ALA A 478 -4.99 4.33 11.29
N ALA A 479 -4.20 3.62 12.09
CA ALA A 479 -4.59 3.22 13.43
C ALA A 479 -3.46 3.51 14.40
N ALA A 480 -3.72 4.32 15.43
CA ALA A 480 -2.72 4.73 16.40
C ALA A 480 -3.37 5.16 17.72
N GLU A 481 -2.64 5.01 18.81
CA GLU A 481 -3.02 5.59 20.09
C GLU A 481 -2.43 7.01 20.24
N ILE A 482 -3.22 7.90 20.81
CA ILE A 482 -2.83 9.24 21.21
C ILE A 482 -2.85 9.24 22.74
N PRO A 483 -1.69 9.14 23.41
CA PRO A 483 -1.59 9.15 24.86
C PRO A 483 -2.18 10.40 25.51
N ALA A 484 -2.57 10.31 26.77
CA ALA A 484 -2.95 11.46 27.59
C ALA A 484 -1.83 12.51 27.60
N GLY A 485 -2.18 13.78 27.50
CA GLY A 485 -1.24 14.90 27.43
C GLY A 485 -0.69 15.19 26.02
N GLN A 486 -0.71 14.24 25.10
CA GLN A 486 -0.31 14.47 23.71
C GLN A 486 -1.40 15.24 22.93
N ARG A 487 -0.98 15.87 21.83
CA ARG A 487 -1.83 16.73 21.01
C ARG A 487 -1.85 16.24 19.57
N LEU A 488 -2.99 16.35 18.90
CA LEU A 488 -3.03 16.27 17.44
C LEU A 488 -2.51 17.57 16.84
N VAL A 489 -1.77 17.45 15.75
CA VAL A 489 -1.27 18.59 14.97
C VAL A 489 -1.53 18.33 13.51
N LEU A 490 -2.19 19.28 12.84
CA LEU A 490 -2.31 19.33 11.39
C LEU A 490 -1.26 20.31 10.84
N VAL A 491 -0.47 19.84 9.89
CA VAL A 491 0.43 20.68 9.09
C VAL A 491 0.00 20.57 7.63
N VAL A 492 -0.06 21.68 6.93
CA VAL A 492 -0.28 21.71 5.48
C VAL A 492 0.78 22.60 4.86
N ASP A 493 1.57 22.04 3.96
CA ASP A 493 2.59 22.77 3.20
C ASP A 493 2.47 22.49 1.69
N THR A 494 3.46 22.92 0.88
CA THR A 494 3.41 22.81 -0.58
C THR A 494 4.57 22.01 -1.14
N ARG A 495 5.37 21.37 -0.30
CA ARG A 495 6.55 20.60 -0.74
C ARG A 495 6.76 19.36 0.12
N ASP A 496 6.90 18.21 -0.53
CA ASP A 496 7.30 16.95 0.09
C ASP A 496 8.20 16.15 -0.88
N ALA A 497 9.35 15.68 -0.40
CA ALA A 497 10.34 15.00 -1.24
C ALA A 497 9.87 13.64 -1.79
N ARG A 498 8.80 13.04 -1.25
CA ARG A 498 8.20 11.80 -1.77
C ARG A 498 7.46 12.03 -3.08
N TYR A 499 6.96 13.24 -3.31
CA TYR A 499 6.04 13.57 -4.38
C TYR A 499 6.62 14.62 -5.35
N THR A 500 6.06 14.68 -6.56
CA THR A 500 6.32 15.82 -7.43
C THR A 500 5.60 17.05 -6.89
N ASP A 501 6.27 18.18 -6.92
CA ASP A 501 5.64 19.48 -6.70
C ASP A 501 5.09 20.03 -8.01
N ALA A 502 3.82 20.43 -8.00
CA ALA A 502 3.21 21.16 -9.10
C ALA A 502 3.32 22.68 -8.92
N SER A 503 3.77 23.15 -7.76
CA SER A 503 3.89 24.57 -7.46
C SER A 503 5.08 25.16 -8.20
N ASP A 504 4.89 26.33 -8.81
CA ASP A 504 6.01 27.16 -9.25
C ASP A 504 6.59 27.89 -8.05
N GLY A 505 7.92 27.99 -7.95
CA GLY A 505 8.59 28.75 -6.88
C GLY A 505 8.19 30.23 -6.89
N GLY A 506 8.23 30.87 -5.70
CA GLY A 506 7.90 32.29 -5.53
C GLY A 506 6.40 32.62 -5.53
N GLY A 507 5.53 31.64 -5.59
CA GLY A 507 4.09 31.83 -5.43
C GLY A 507 3.64 31.89 -3.97
N THR A 508 2.36 32.13 -3.77
CA THR A 508 1.73 32.10 -2.44
C THR A 508 0.42 31.32 -2.45
N LEU A 509 0.11 30.73 -1.31
CA LEU A 509 -1.16 30.06 -1.06
C LEU A 509 -1.79 30.69 0.19
N THR A 510 -2.98 31.27 0.04
CA THR A 510 -3.72 31.80 1.16
C THR A 510 -4.78 30.81 1.60
N PHE A 511 -4.69 30.30 2.83
CA PHE A 511 -5.74 29.55 3.48
C PHE A 511 -6.81 30.50 3.98
N THR A 512 -8.06 30.13 3.85
CA THR A 512 -9.20 30.90 4.35
C THR A 512 -10.29 29.97 4.88
N SER A 513 -11.14 30.47 5.73
CA SER A 513 -12.29 29.74 6.26
C SER A 513 -13.55 30.56 6.04
N PRO A 514 -14.25 30.38 4.90
CA PRO A 514 -15.50 31.09 4.62
C PRO A 514 -16.61 30.71 5.61
N VAL A 515 -17.53 31.61 5.90
CA VAL A 515 -18.67 31.37 6.82
C VAL A 515 -19.54 30.22 6.30
N ALA A 516 -19.80 30.19 4.99
CA ALA A 516 -20.66 29.15 4.37
C ALA A 516 -20.00 27.77 4.33
N THR A 517 -18.66 27.71 4.17
CA THR A 517 -17.88 26.48 4.06
C THR A 517 -16.64 26.52 4.95
N PRO A 518 -16.80 26.47 6.29
CA PRO A 518 -15.68 26.57 7.20
C PRO A 518 -14.64 25.46 6.97
N SER A 519 -13.36 25.80 7.10
CA SER A 519 -12.25 24.85 7.03
C SER A 519 -12.26 23.95 8.26
N VAL A 520 -12.22 22.63 8.04
CA VAL A 520 -12.37 21.62 9.09
C VAL A 520 -11.51 20.38 8.83
N LEU A 521 -11.10 19.75 9.93
CA LEU A 521 -10.48 18.42 9.94
C LEU A 521 -11.42 17.46 10.67
N ASN A 522 -11.81 16.37 10.01
CA ASN A 522 -12.55 15.28 10.64
C ASN A 522 -11.57 14.13 10.94
N VAL A 523 -11.55 13.64 12.16
CA VAL A 523 -10.65 12.58 12.60
C VAL A 523 -11.46 11.48 13.26
N PRO A 524 -11.40 10.23 12.77
CA PRO A 524 -12.06 9.09 13.43
C PRO A 524 -11.36 8.77 14.75
N LEU A 525 -11.78 9.43 15.84
CA LEU A 525 -11.21 9.33 17.18
C LEU A 525 -12.21 8.71 18.16
N ARG A 526 -11.71 7.72 18.90
CA ARG A 526 -12.47 7.03 19.98
C ARG A 526 -11.76 7.12 21.30
#